data_873d7364b323369eeb13f3843302cf9e
#
_entry.id   873d7364b323369eeb13f3843302cf9e
#
_cell.length_a   1.000
_cell.length_b   1.000
_cell.length_c   1.000
_cell.angle_alpha   90.00
_cell.angle_beta   90.00
_cell.angle_gamma   90.00
#
_symmetry.space_group_name_H-M   'P 1'
#
loop_
_entity.id
_entity.type
_entity.pdbx_description
1 polymer ?
#
loop_
_entity_poly.entity_id
_entity_poly.type
_entity_poly.pdbx_seq_one_letter_code
_entity_poly.pdbx_strand_id
1 'polypeptide(L)'
;MHGHVLHVSLAAGVLFLTACDETQRASYATAAAARIDGAIQRGWLPTSLPDSAYDIAESHDLDTNTGGGSFRFDARDADSFRAQLQSLSAAEVQSLDRAKLQRGGYTYHVAPGFWLAVNWKTHHVQFWLNPKSE
;
A
#
# COMPACT_ATOMS: atom_id res chain seq x y z
N MET A 1 -68.50 -13.81 26.38
CA MET A 1 -67.18 -14.43 26.49
C MET A 1 -66.31 -13.84 25.41
N HIS A 2 -65.37 -12.94 25.77
CA HIS A 2 -64.50 -12.25 24.83
C HIS A 2 -63.14 -12.93 24.88
N GLY A 3 -62.78 -13.65 23.83
CA GLY A 3 -61.47 -14.27 23.69
C GLY A 3 -60.45 -13.26 23.16
N HIS A 4 -59.50 -12.84 23.96
CA HIS A 4 -58.38 -12.04 23.50
C HIS A 4 -57.33 -12.95 22.85
N VAL A 5 -57.19 -12.84 21.55
CA VAL A 5 -56.11 -13.48 20.83
C VAL A 5 -54.85 -12.61 20.95
N LEU A 6 -53.87 -13.11 21.70
CA LEU A 6 -52.60 -12.44 21.89
C LEU A 6 -51.72 -12.69 20.63
N HIS A 7 -51.51 -11.68 19.83
CA HIS A 7 -50.58 -11.75 18.70
C HIS A 7 -49.18 -11.52 19.22
N VAL A 8 -48.38 -12.59 19.28
CA VAL A 8 -46.95 -12.51 19.55
C VAL A 8 -46.26 -12.21 18.22
N SER A 9 -45.89 -10.95 18.04
CA SER A 9 -45.03 -10.54 16.91
C SER A 9 -43.59 -10.93 17.20
N LEU A 10 -43.12 -11.97 16.51
CA LEU A 10 -41.71 -12.37 16.53
C LEU A 10 -40.91 -11.41 15.64
N ALA A 11 -40.28 -10.41 16.23
CA ALA A 11 -39.34 -9.53 15.54
C ALA A 11 -38.06 -10.31 15.26
N ALA A 12 -37.90 -10.76 14.01
CA ALA A 12 -36.65 -11.32 13.53
C ALA A 12 -35.61 -10.20 13.41
N GLY A 13 -34.73 -10.09 14.40
CA GLY A 13 -33.56 -9.20 14.35
C GLY A 13 -32.57 -9.70 13.30
N VAL A 14 -32.49 -9.00 12.16
CA VAL A 14 -31.45 -9.24 11.17
C VAL A 14 -30.15 -8.65 11.75
N LEU A 15 -29.26 -9.51 12.25
CA LEU A 15 -27.89 -9.13 12.55
C LEU A 15 -27.18 -8.86 11.21
N PHE A 16 -26.98 -7.59 10.90
CA PHE A 16 -26.01 -7.20 9.89
C PHE A 16 -24.61 -7.45 10.46
N LEU A 17 -24.00 -8.56 10.06
CA LEU A 17 -22.56 -8.76 10.23
C LEU A 17 -21.89 -7.76 9.27
N THR A 18 -21.56 -6.58 9.77
CA THR A 18 -20.62 -5.70 9.09
C THR A 18 -19.27 -6.40 9.14
N ALA A 19 -18.83 -6.94 8.00
CA ALA A 19 -17.44 -7.38 7.85
C ALA A 19 -16.56 -6.15 8.14
N CYS A 20 -15.79 -6.20 9.24
CA CYS A 20 -14.77 -5.20 9.51
C CYS A 20 -13.73 -5.32 8.40
N ASP A 21 -13.62 -4.30 7.53
CA ASP A 21 -12.49 -4.15 6.65
C ASP A 21 -11.29 -3.78 7.52
N GLU A 22 -10.39 -4.73 7.75
CA GLU A 22 -9.17 -4.55 8.56
C GLU A 22 -8.11 -3.71 7.81
N THR A 23 -8.40 -3.26 6.60
CA THR A 23 -7.51 -2.41 5.83
C THR A 23 -7.39 -1.03 6.46
N GLN A 24 -6.18 -0.67 6.84
CA GLN A 24 -5.84 0.64 7.36
C GLN A 24 -5.20 1.49 6.26
N ARG A 25 -5.41 2.80 6.32
CA ARG A 25 -4.87 3.77 5.35
C ARG A 25 -4.28 4.96 6.08
N ALA A 26 -3.14 5.45 5.58
CA ALA A 26 -2.53 6.68 6.05
C ALA A 26 -1.97 7.49 4.88
N SER A 27 -1.89 8.80 5.09
CA SER A 27 -1.31 9.73 4.12
C SER A 27 -0.39 10.72 4.83
N TYR A 28 0.73 11.05 4.19
CA TYR A 28 1.72 11.98 4.73
C TYR A 28 2.11 12.99 3.65
N ALA A 29 2.11 14.26 4.01
CA ALA A 29 2.52 15.32 3.09
C ALA A 29 4.01 15.25 2.76
N THR A 30 4.85 14.78 3.71
CA THR A 30 6.31 14.72 3.59
C THR A 30 6.88 13.44 4.17
N ALA A 31 8.10 13.07 3.74
CA ALA A 31 8.85 11.97 4.34
C ALA A 31 9.12 12.20 5.84
N ALA A 32 9.38 13.43 6.26
CA ALA A 32 9.60 13.77 7.67
C ALA A 32 8.35 13.44 8.51
N ALA A 33 7.14 13.78 8.03
CA ALA A 33 5.89 13.44 8.71
C ALA A 33 5.69 11.93 8.85
N ALA A 34 5.99 11.17 7.80
CA ALA A 34 5.91 9.70 7.83
C ALA A 34 6.90 9.08 8.83
N ARG A 35 8.11 9.62 8.96
CA ARG A 35 9.12 9.17 9.92
C ARG A 35 8.70 9.47 11.36
N ILE A 36 8.18 10.67 11.62
CA ILE A 36 7.67 11.03 12.95
C ILE A 36 6.55 10.11 13.40
N ASP A 37 5.64 9.75 12.50
CA ASP A 37 4.55 8.81 12.78
C ASP A 37 5.04 7.35 12.95
N GLY A 38 6.26 7.04 12.55
CA GLY A 38 6.84 5.71 12.68
C GLY A 38 6.40 4.72 11.58
N ALA A 39 5.88 5.20 10.45
CA ALA A 39 5.39 4.34 9.36
C ALA A 39 6.49 3.46 8.76
N ILE A 40 7.74 3.96 8.68
CA ILE A 40 8.88 3.20 8.19
C ILE A 40 9.27 2.10 9.18
N GLN A 41 9.34 2.42 10.47
CA GLN A 41 9.70 1.46 11.52
C GLN A 41 8.67 0.33 11.66
N ARG A 42 7.39 0.62 11.37
CA ARG A 42 6.35 -0.40 11.32
C ARG A 42 6.35 -1.24 10.05
N GLY A 43 7.20 -0.92 9.07
CA GLY A 43 7.30 -1.66 7.82
C GLY A 43 6.20 -1.35 6.80
N TRP A 44 5.47 -0.25 6.94
CA TRP A 44 4.41 0.15 6.02
C TRP A 44 4.93 0.99 4.84
N LEU A 45 6.08 1.62 5.01
CA LEU A 45 6.80 2.36 3.98
C LEU A 45 8.22 1.81 3.83
N PRO A 46 8.79 1.82 2.61
CA PRO A 46 10.14 1.33 2.39
C PRO A 46 11.20 2.19 3.10
N THR A 47 12.23 1.54 3.63
CA THR A 47 13.39 2.23 4.24
C THR A 47 14.16 3.08 3.25
N SER A 48 14.04 2.78 1.95
CA SER A 48 14.61 3.55 0.83
C SER A 48 13.83 4.83 0.49
N LEU A 49 12.74 5.15 1.22
CA LEU A 49 11.97 6.36 0.97
C LEU A 49 12.87 7.59 0.91
N PRO A 50 12.92 8.33 -0.21
CA PRO A 50 13.74 9.55 -0.32
C PRO A 50 13.33 10.61 0.68
N ASP A 51 14.29 11.41 1.16
CA ASP A 51 14.01 12.52 2.08
C ASP A 51 13.09 13.58 1.47
N SER A 52 13.13 13.73 0.15
CA SER A 52 12.25 14.64 -0.59
C SER A 52 10.85 14.08 -0.89
N ALA A 53 10.55 12.84 -0.45
CA ALA A 53 9.24 12.23 -0.75
C ALA A 53 8.08 13.07 -0.21
N TYR A 54 7.04 13.16 -1.03
CA TYR A 54 5.82 13.91 -0.74
C TYR A 54 4.60 13.19 -1.36
N ASP A 55 3.39 13.64 -1.06
CA ASP A 55 2.14 12.98 -1.48
C ASP A 55 2.19 11.47 -1.21
N ILE A 56 2.60 11.10 -0.01
CA ILE A 56 2.77 9.72 0.40
C ILE A 56 1.42 9.16 0.84
N ALA A 57 1.02 8.05 0.25
CA ALA A 57 -0.17 7.30 0.65
C ALA A 57 0.20 5.84 0.85
N GLU A 58 -0.31 5.21 1.89
CA GLU A 58 -0.14 3.79 2.14
C GLU A 58 -1.45 3.15 2.61
N SER A 59 -1.59 1.88 2.34
CA SER A 59 -2.63 1.03 2.90
C SER A 59 -2.03 -0.32 3.27
N HIS A 60 -2.47 -0.89 4.37
CA HIS A 60 -2.04 -2.20 4.83
C HIS A 60 -3.17 -2.95 5.48
N ASP A 61 -3.09 -4.27 5.42
CA ASP A 61 -3.99 -5.21 6.05
C ASP A 61 -3.15 -6.19 6.86
N LEU A 62 -3.32 -6.17 8.19
CA LEU A 62 -2.54 -6.98 9.11
C LEU A 62 -2.94 -8.45 9.07
N ASP A 63 -4.20 -8.75 8.76
CA ASP A 63 -4.70 -10.13 8.73
C ASP A 63 -4.16 -10.90 7.53
N THR A 64 -4.03 -10.22 6.39
CA THR A 64 -3.54 -10.83 5.14
C THR A 64 -2.06 -10.57 4.90
N ASN A 65 -1.41 -9.73 5.72
CA ASN A 65 -0.03 -9.25 5.51
C ASN A 65 0.18 -8.71 4.10
N THR A 66 -0.75 -7.90 3.64
CA THR A 66 -0.70 -7.21 2.35
C THR A 66 -0.66 -5.70 2.55
N GLY A 67 -0.15 -5.00 1.58
CA GLY A 67 -0.12 -3.55 1.63
C GLY A 67 0.65 -2.96 0.47
N GLY A 68 0.57 -1.66 0.37
CA GLY A 68 1.25 -0.90 -0.66
C GLY A 68 0.83 0.55 -0.64
N GLY A 69 1.25 1.26 -1.65
CA GLY A 69 0.93 2.68 -1.75
C GLY A 69 1.68 3.37 -2.86
N SER A 70 1.82 4.67 -2.71
CA SER A 70 2.52 5.50 -3.68
C SER A 70 3.13 6.73 -3.03
N PHE A 71 4.12 7.29 -3.69
CA PHE A 71 4.68 8.60 -3.34
C PHE A 71 5.32 9.26 -4.56
N ARG A 72 5.63 10.53 -4.43
CA ARG A 72 6.45 11.29 -5.37
C ARG A 72 7.74 11.71 -4.68
N PHE A 73 8.77 12.02 -5.47
CA PHE A 73 10.03 12.51 -4.96
C PHE A 73 10.63 13.58 -5.88
N ASP A 74 11.58 14.36 -5.36
CA ASP A 74 12.28 15.40 -6.11
C ASP A 74 13.39 14.80 -6.99
N ALA A 75 13.60 15.35 -8.17
CA ALA A 75 14.63 14.93 -9.11
C ALA A 75 16.05 14.90 -8.49
N ARG A 76 16.33 15.74 -7.50
CA ARG A 76 17.62 15.78 -6.79
C ARG A 76 17.96 14.47 -6.09
N ASP A 77 16.97 13.68 -5.70
CA ASP A 77 17.16 12.39 -5.03
C ASP A 77 17.15 11.20 -5.99
N ALA A 78 16.96 11.41 -7.30
CA ALA A 78 16.77 10.31 -8.26
C ALA A 78 17.95 9.34 -8.30
N ASP A 79 19.19 9.85 -8.34
CA ASP A 79 20.38 8.98 -8.44
C ASP A 79 20.63 8.21 -7.15
N SER A 80 20.53 8.88 -5.98
CA SER A 80 20.70 8.23 -4.69
C SER A 80 19.60 7.22 -4.39
N PHE A 81 18.37 7.50 -4.81
CA PHE A 81 17.26 6.57 -4.68
C PHE A 81 17.47 5.34 -5.55
N ARG A 82 17.83 5.54 -6.83
CA ARG A 82 18.11 4.43 -7.77
C ARG A 82 19.22 3.53 -7.26
N ALA A 83 20.26 4.09 -6.66
CA ALA A 83 21.38 3.32 -6.11
C ALA A 83 21.01 2.37 -4.97
N GLN A 84 19.88 2.61 -4.29
CA GLN A 84 19.37 1.77 -3.21
C GLN A 84 18.45 0.64 -3.70
N LEU A 85 18.10 0.64 -4.99
CA LEU A 85 17.14 -0.32 -5.56
C LEU A 85 17.86 -1.36 -6.40
N GLN A 86 17.33 -2.59 -6.38
CA GLN A 86 17.74 -3.66 -7.28
C GLN A 86 16.75 -3.72 -8.45
N SER A 87 17.25 -3.64 -9.68
CA SER A 87 16.43 -3.76 -10.88
C SER A 87 15.99 -5.20 -11.10
N LEU A 88 14.77 -5.39 -11.57
CA LEU A 88 14.25 -6.68 -11.99
C LEU A 88 14.50 -6.93 -13.48
N SER A 89 14.78 -8.19 -13.82
CA SER A 89 14.82 -8.64 -15.20
C SER A 89 13.44 -8.66 -15.84
N ALA A 90 13.38 -8.68 -17.18
CA ALA A 90 12.12 -8.77 -17.90
C ALA A 90 11.29 -10.02 -17.54
N ALA A 91 11.94 -11.15 -17.28
CA ALA A 91 11.27 -12.38 -16.87
C ALA A 91 10.62 -12.26 -15.49
N GLU A 92 11.31 -11.65 -14.53
CA GLU A 92 10.77 -11.39 -13.19
C GLU A 92 9.59 -10.44 -13.24
N VAL A 93 9.66 -9.40 -14.08
CA VAL A 93 8.56 -8.45 -14.27
C VAL A 93 7.31 -9.13 -14.84
N GLN A 94 7.47 -10.03 -15.81
CA GLN A 94 6.34 -10.78 -16.38
C GLN A 94 5.58 -11.60 -15.33
N SER A 95 6.28 -12.14 -14.35
CA SER A 95 5.67 -12.92 -13.26
C SER A 95 4.79 -12.08 -12.34
N LEU A 96 4.93 -10.74 -12.37
CA LEU A 96 4.17 -9.83 -11.51
C LEU A 96 2.82 -9.39 -12.10
N ASP A 97 2.50 -9.78 -13.34
CA ASP A 97 1.28 -9.35 -14.06
C ASP A 97 1.05 -7.81 -14.02
N ARG A 98 2.13 -7.06 -14.24
CA ARG A 98 2.13 -5.58 -14.12
C ARG A 98 2.37 -4.87 -15.46
N ALA A 99 2.05 -5.52 -16.56
CA ALA A 99 2.26 -5.00 -17.92
C ALA A 99 1.65 -3.60 -18.15
N LYS A 100 0.55 -3.28 -17.45
CA LYS A 100 -0.10 -1.96 -17.55
C LYS A 100 0.81 -0.83 -17.05
N LEU A 101 1.55 -1.04 -15.96
CA LEU A 101 2.48 -0.05 -15.43
C LEU A 101 3.70 0.13 -16.33
N GLN A 102 4.22 -0.96 -16.90
CA GLN A 102 5.30 -0.87 -17.88
C GLN A 102 4.94 0.03 -19.06
N ARG A 103 3.71 -0.09 -19.59
CA ARG A 103 3.22 0.79 -20.67
C ARG A 103 3.12 2.26 -20.24
N GLY A 104 2.97 2.53 -18.94
CA GLY A 104 2.99 3.87 -18.35
C GLY A 104 4.38 4.46 -18.12
N GLY A 105 5.46 3.76 -18.52
CA GLY A 105 6.84 4.23 -18.36
C GLY A 105 7.47 3.90 -17.00
N TYR A 106 6.91 2.95 -16.26
CA TYR A 106 7.48 2.46 -14.99
C TYR A 106 8.49 1.36 -15.24
N THR A 107 9.58 1.38 -14.45
CA THR A 107 10.52 0.27 -14.32
C THR A 107 10.34 -0.38 -12.95
N TYR A 108 10.64 -1.69 -12.87
CA TYR A 108 10.42 -2.46 -11.65
C TYR A 108 11.71 -2.69 -10.88
N HIS A 109 11.62 -2.58 -9.58
CA HIS A 109 12.74 -2.69 -8.65
C HIS A 109 12.33 -3.43 -7.39
N VAL A 110 13.35 -3.89 -6.66
CA VAL A 110 13.21 -4.47 -5.32
C VAL A 110 13.97 -3.62 -4.33
N ALA A 111 13.37 -3.41 -3.18
CA ALA A 111 14.02 -2.91 -1.97
C ALA A 111 13.67 -3.86 -0.82
N PRO A 112 14.38 -3.81 0.33
CA PRO A 112 14.04 -4.68 1.46
C PRO A 112 12.57 -4.58 1.84
N GLY A 113 11.84 -5.70 1.78
CA GLY A 113 10.44 -5.79 2.13
C GLY A 113 9.44 -5.31 1.06
N PHE A 114 9.89 -4.83 -0.10
CA PHE A 114 9.01 -4.19 -1.08
C PHE A 114 9.36 -4.48 -2.53
N TRP A 115 8.31 -4.55 -3.36
CA TRP A 115 8.37 -4.33 -4.79
C TRP A 115 8.07 -2.87 -5.09
N LEU A 116 8.80 -2.25 -6.03
CA LEU A 116 8.57 -0.87 -6.46
C LEU A 116 8.44 -0.79 -7.97
N ALA A 117 7.49 0.02 -8.42
CA ALA A 117 7.42 0.50 -9.80
C ALA A 117 7.75 2.00 -9.79
N VAL A 118 8.79 2.39 -10.50
CA VAL A 118 9.30 3.77 -10.51
C VAL A 118 9.20 4.36 -11.91
N ASN A 119 8.54 5.50 -12.03
CA ASN A 119 8.61 6.33 -13.21
C ASN A 119 9.65 7.43 -12.99
N TRP A 120 10.83 7.26 -13.58
CA TRP A 120 11.96 8.17 -13.40
C TRP A 120 11.78 9.52 -14.11
N LYS A 121 10.84 9.61 -15.05
CA LYS A 121 10.52 10.86 -15.75
C LYS A 121 9.58 11.75 -14.93
N THR A 122 8.58 11.15 -14.30
CA THR A 122 7.58 11.87 -13.49
C THR A 122 7.88 11.84 -12.00
N HIS A 123 8.92 11.11 -11.58
CA HIS A 123 9.33 10.90 -10.18
C HIS A 123 8.18 10.37 -9.32
N HIS A 124 7.40 9.44 -9.85
CA HIS A 124 6.31 8.79 -9.17
C HIS A 124 6.64 7.32 -8.91
N VAL A 125 6.32 6.85 -7.71
CA VAL A 125 6.55 5.48 -7.25
C VAL A 125 5.24 4.86 -6.81
N GLN A 126 5.05 3.60 -7.20
CA GLN A 126 4.09 2.69 -6.58
C GLN A 126 4.87 1.57 -5.91
N PHE A 127 4.43 1.12 -4.75
CA PHE A 127 5.11 0.07 -4.00
C PHE A 127 4.11 -0.93 -3.41
N TRP A 128 4.59 -2.14 -3.19
CA TRP A 128 3.82 -3.25 -2.58
C TRP A 128 4.71 -4.01 -1.63
N LEU A 129 4.12 -4.53 -0.56
CA LEU A 129 4.82 -5.45 0.34
C LEU A 129 5.27 -6.70 -0.42
N ASN A 130 6.51 -7.09 -0.16
CA ASN A 130 7.11 -8.32 -0.66
C ASN A 130 7.57 -9.19 0.52
N PRO A 131 6.72 -10.08 1.05
CA PRO A 131 7.04 -10.88 2.23
C PRO A 131 8.16 -11.90 2.00
N LYS A 132 8.63 -12.07 0.75
CA LYS A 132 9.71 -13.01 0.40
C LYS A 132 11.10 -12.37 0.37
N SER A 133 11.20 -11.07 0.63
CA SER A 133 12.47 -10.33 0.53
C SER A 133 13.09 -9.98 1.89
N GLU A 134 12.77 -10.75 2.92
CA GLU A 134 13.46 -10.66 4.21
C GLU A 134 14.83 -11.35 4.19
#